data_774624dc97accea014c6a11df7d41090
#
_entry.id   774624dc97accea014c6a11df7d41090
#
_cell.length_a   1.000
_cell.length_b   1.000
_cell.length_c   1.000
_cell.angle_alpha   90.00
_cell.angle_beta   90.00
_cell.angle_gamma   90.00
#
_symmetry.space_group_name_H-M   'P 1'
#
loop_
_entity.id
_entity.type
_entity.pdbx_description
1 polymer ?
#
loop_
_entity_poly.entity_id
_entity_poly.type
_entity_poly.pdbx_seq_one_letter_code
_entity_poly.pdbx_strand_id
1 'polypeptide(L)'
;MAYTEDKAFELIESAYERGRLGHAFIISGTKHAGVESLTTKVVNMINRVEEVESEAGGDNMFDFFGEVEGVDKAPDPEAENLQELEGELVRIVRPQMKSRIIPVDAMRELEKSMFKTAQKGKYKVGIIVDADRMRTEAANAFLKTLEEPPAGSILFLLTASPERLLSTILSRCVNIPLIAENDVREVLEGEQEMLTTLLKNAKAGFNSVSRALTIKSVFATILNKRKLAIGKVHEASLKEEEDHYKKTTDGEWLKEREKHYDSLTQSDYIFERSKFIDLLILWLGDLVRIKAGAPRLDFKKYEAGMVEVAEKESLESLLRRMDAMEELRGLFETNVSEALALEVCFMKAFS
;
A
#
# COMPACT_ATOMS: atom_id res chain seq x y z
N MET A 1 19.50 3.03 -11.03
CA MET A 1 19.86 1.70 -10.49
C MET A 1 18.82 1.38 -9.44
N ALA A 2 18.20 0.21 -9.47
CA ALA A 2 17.20 -0.16 -8.47
C ALA A 2 17.83 -1.11 -7.44
N TYR A 3 17.35 -1.06 -6.19
CA TYR A 3 17.92 -1.79 -5.05
C TYR A 3 16.96 -2.87 -4.56
N THR A 4 17.50 -3.92 -3.95
CA THR A 4 16.70 -4.83 -3.13
C THR A 4 16.37 -4.15 -1.80
N GLU A 5 15.35 -4.64 -1.09
CA GLU A 5 14.94 -4.07 0.21
C GLU A 5 16.11 -4.01 1.19
N ASP A 6 16.84 -5.14 1.36
CA ASP A 6 17.95 -5.23 2.30
C ASP A 6 19.10 -4.29 1.91
N LYS A 7 19.42 -4.20 0.61
CA LYS A 7 20.46 -3.28 0.16
C LYS A 7 20.08 -1.81 0.33
N ALA A 8 18.81 -1.47 0.13
CA ALA A 8 18.29 -0.14 0.39
C ALA A 8 18.34 0.20 1.88
N PHE A 9 17.99 -0.76 2.74
CA PHE A 9 18.07 -0.60 4.18
C PHE A 9 19.52 -0.33 4.64
N GLU A 10 20.49 -1.15 4.22
CA GLU A 10 21.93 -0.96 4.52
C GLU A 10 22.42 0.44 4.11
N LEU A 11 21.98 0.95 2.94
CA LEU A 11 22.38 2.28 2.48
C LEU A 11 21.81 3.39 3.36
N ILE A 12 20.54 3.27 3.78
CA ILE A 12 19.90 4.25 4.67
C ILE A 12 20.51 4.19 6.07
N GLU A 13 20.74 2.99 6.61
CA GLU A 13 21.38 2.75 7.89
C GLU A 13 22.79 3.37 7.94
N SER A 14 23.60 3.10 6.92
CA SER A 14 24.95 3.70 6.82
C SER A 14 24.91 5.23 6.72
N ALA A 15 23.89 5.80 6.07
CA ALA A 15 23.70 7.25 6.02
C ALA A 15 23.27 7.82 7.39
N TYR A 16 22.43 7.10 8.12
CA TYR A 16 22.01 7.44 9.47
C TYR A 16 23.17 7.45 10.46
N GLU A 17 23.96 6.37 10.51
CA GLU A 17 25.15 6.25 11.37
C GLU A 17 26.18 7.36 11.14
N ARG A 18 26.31 7.82 9.90
CA ARG A 18 27.20 8.92 9.52
C ARG A 18 26.62 10.32 9.77
N GLY A 19 25.40 10.42 10.33
CA GLY A 19 24.71 11.68 10.53
C GLY A 19 24.38 12.43 9.23
N ARG A 20 24.22 11.71 8.11
CA ARG A 20 23.94 12.25 6.76
C ARG A 20 22.61 11.76 6.20
N LEU A 21 21.67 11.43 7.08
CA LEU A 21 20.34 11.01 6.64
C LEU A 21 19.62 12.18 5.97
N GLY A 22 19.07 11.93 4.77
CA GLY A 22 18.25 12.90 4.07
C GLY A 22 16.95 13.18 4.84
N HIS A 23 16.34 14.33 4.63
CA HIS A 23 15.08 14.71 5.25
C HIS A 23 13.84 14.23 4.47
N ALA A 24 13.98 13.85 3.20
CA ALA A 24 12.88 13.39 2.36
C ALA A 24 13.33 12.28 1.40
N PHE A 25 12.54 11.21 1.35
CA PHE A 25 12.80 10.03 0.53
C PHE A 25 11.58 9.72 -0.34
N ILE A 26 11.83 9.35 -1.60
CA ILE A 26 10.87 8.67 -2.44
C ILE A 26 11.26 7.21 -2.49
N ILE A 27 10.46 6.33 -1.90
CA ILE A 27 10.64 4.89 -2.01
C ILE A 27 9.66 4.42 -3.08
N SER A 28 10.20 4.01 -4.22
CA SER A 28 9.40 3.60 -5.37
C SER A 28 9.60 2.13 -5.70
N GLY A 29 8.52 1.46 -6.05
CA GLY A 29 8.57 0.05 -6.43
C GLY A 29 7.19 -0.54 -6.58
N THR A 30 7.13 -1.73 -7.17
CA THR A 30 5.89 -2.50 -7.20
C THR A 30 5.46 -2.86 -5.77
N LYS A 31 4.20 -3.20 -5.58
CA LYS A 31 3.62 -3.56 -4.26
C LYS A 31 4.40 -4.65 -3.51
N HIS A 32 5.13 -5.50 -4.25
CA HIS A 32 5.91 -6.61 -3.71
C HIS A 32 7.41 -6.30 -3.56
N ALA A 33 7.81 -5.08 -3.85
CA ALA A 33 9.20 -4.65 -3.71
C ALA A 33 9.61 -4.29 -2.27
N GLY A 34 8.74 -4.51 -1.28
CA GLY A 34 9.03 -4.22 0.12
C GLY A 34 9.01 -2.73 0.47
N VAL A 35 8.27 -1.90 -0.30
CA VAL A 35 8.22 -0.42 -0.11
C VAL A 35 7.75 -0.07 1.30
N GLU A 36 6.65 -0.66 1.76
CA GLU A 36 6.12 -0.43 3.11
C GLU A 36 7.02 -1.07 4.17
N SER A 37 7.51 -2.29 3.93
CA SER A 37 8.41 -3.02 4.82
C SER A 37 9.71 -2.26 5.08
N LEU A 38 10.38 -1.77 4.01
CA LEU A 38 11.57 -0.94 4.15
C LEU A 38 11.28 0.32 4.99
N THR A 39 10.15 0.98 4.72
CA THR A 39 9.79 2.19 5.47
C THR A 39 9.58 1.88 6.95
N THR A 40 8.89 0.79 7.28
CA THR A 40 8.69 0.33 8.66
C THR A 40 10.02 0.06 9.36
N LYS A 41 10.92 -0.70 8.72
CA LYS A 41 12.28 -0.98 9.24
C LYS A 41 13.07 0.30 9.51
N VAL A 42 13.04 1.25 8.57
CA VAL A 42 13.75 2.52 8.72
C VAL A 42 13.17 3.37 9.85
N VAL A 43 11.85 3.46 9.96
CA VAL A 43 11.20 4.23 11.04
C VAL A 43 11.49 3.62 12.40
N ASN A 44 11.45 2.30 12.53
CA ASN A 44 11.84 1.60 13.76
C ASN A 44 13.30 1.89 14.12
N MET A 45 14.21 1.84 13.15
CA MET A 45 15.64 2.13 13.35
C MET A 45 15.88 3.56 13.87
N ILE A 46 15.31 4.59 13.22
CA ILE A 46 15.58 5.99 13.57
C ILE A 46 14.89 6.45 14.86
N ASN A 47 13.83 5.76 15.28
CA ASN A 47 13.09 6.06 16.51
C ASN A 47 13.31 4.99 17.61
N ARG A 48 14.28 4.09 17.43
CA ARG A 48 14.66 3.12 18.44
C ARG A 48 15.06 3.85 19.72
N VAL A 49 14.51 3.42 20.84
CA VAL A 49 14.96 3.89 22.16
C VAL A 49 16.28 3.19 22.45
N GLU A 50 17.41 3.89 22.39
CA GLU A 50 18.59 3.42 23.10
C GLU A 50 18.25 3.52 24.59
N GLU A 51 18.07 2.39 25.26
CA GLU A 51 18.13 2.34 26.72
C GLU A 51 19.54 2.81 27.11
N VAL A 52 19.66 4.09 27.42
CA VAL A 52 20.84 4.59 28.12
C VAL A 52 20.73 3.96 29.52
N GLU A 53 21.50 2.91 29.77
CA GLU A 53 21.78 2.45 31.11
C GLU A 53 22.33 3.64 31.90
N SER A 54 21.46 4.31 32.62
CA SER A 54 21.86 5.29 33.62
C SER A 54 22.42 4.54 34.83
N GLU A 55 23.69 4.23 34.79
CA GLU A 55 24.46 4.01 36.04
C GLU A 55 24.49 5.34 36.79
N ALA A 56 23.48 5.59 37.61
CA ALA A 56 23.58 6.51 38.73
C ALA A 56 22.49 6.18 39.74
N GLY A 57 22.88 5.55 40.83
CA GLY A 57 22.03 5.39 42.00
C GLY A 57 21.58 6.75 42.55
N GLY A 58 20.29 6.87 42.86
CA GLY A 58 19.70 8.04 43.45
C GLY A 58 18.20 7.82 43.69
N ASP A 59 17.84 7.80 44.94
CA ASP A 59 16.54 7.54 45.57
C ASP A 59 15.28 7.93 44.77
N ASN A 60 14.40 6.96 44.62
CA ASN A 60 13.03 7.10 44.17
C ASN A 60 12.21 8.01 45.11
N MET A 61 11.88 9.21 44.65
CA MET A 61 10.96 10.12 45.32
C MET A 61 9.92 10.73 44.36
N PHE A 62 9.39 9.96 43.41
CA PHE A 62 8.31 10.40 42.50
C PHE A 62 7.21 9.34 42.27
N ASP A 63 6.88 8.59 43.31
CA ASP A 63 5.77 7.61 43.22
C ASP A 63 4.47 8.15 43.79
N PHE A 64 4.19 9.47 43.68
CA PHE A 64 3.01 10.08 44.31
C PHE A 64 2.17 11.00 43.41
N PHE A 65 2.24 10.91 42.09
CA PHE A 65 1.24 11.56 41.27
C PHE A 65 0.60 10.57 40.33
N GLY A 66 -0.70 10.39 40.60
CA GLY A 66 -1.60 9.42 40.00
C GLY A 66 -1.61 9.42 38.46
N GLU A 67 -2.08 8.30 37.96
CA GLU A 67 -2.36 7.97 36.57
C GLU A 67 -3.02 9.17 35.86
N VAL A 68 -2.30 9.79 34.94
CA VAL A 68 -2.87 10.68 33.94
C VAL A 68 -3.28 9.81 32.77
N GLU A 69 -4.58 9.51 32.68
CA GLU A 69 -5.17 8.94 31.47
C GLU A 69 -4.90 9.87 30.29
N GLY A 70 -4.19 9.37 29.27
CA GLY A 70 -3.91 10.10 28.04
C GLY A 70 -2.46 10.09 27.59
N VAL A 71 -1.70 9.05 27.92
CA VAL A 71 -0.35 8.89 27.32
C VAL A 71 -0.52 8.30 25.93
N ASP A 72 -0.45 9.16 24.91
CA ASP A 72 -0.29 8.71 23.52
C ASP A 72 0.90 7.74 23.44
N LYS A 73 0.61 6.50 23.01
CA LYS A 73 1.62 5.44 22.90
C LYS A 73 2.78 5.92 22.04
N ALA A 74 3.98 5.86 22.57
CA ALA A 74 5.19 5.84 21.75
C ALA A 74 5.07 4.68 20.74
N PRO A 75 5.54 4.83 19.48
CA PRO A 75 5.48 3.75 18.51
C PRO A 75 6.18 2.53 19.07
N ASP A 76 5.52 1.36 18.93
CA ASP A 76 6.08 0.09 19.33
C ASP A 76 7.41 -0.12 18.57
N PRO A 77 8.53 -0.33 19.24
CA PRO A 77 9.82 -0.51 18.57
C PRO A 77 9.89 -1.78 17.70
N GLU A 78 8.87 -2.62 17.75
CA GLU A 78 8.76 -3.85 16.97
C GLU A 78 7.56 -3.82 15.99
N ALA A 79 7.10 -2.64 15.56
CA ALA A 79 6.01 -2.55 14.59
C ALA A 79 6.33 -3.37 13.33
N GLU A 80 5.45 -4.32 12.99
CA GLU A 80 5.60 -5.18 11.81
C GLU A 80 5.08 -4.53 10.53
N ASN A 81 4.19 -3.55 10.66
CA ASN A 81 3.56 -2.87 9.53
C ASN A 81 3.38 -1.38 9.76
N LEU A 82 3.14 -0.62 8.66
CA LEU A 82 2.99 0.83 8.71
C LEU A 82 1.85 1.31 9.63
N GLN A 83 0.77 0.53 9.79
CA GLN A 83 -0.38 0.96 10.59
C GLN A 83 -0.05 1.00 12.08
N GLU A 84 0.79 0.08 12.54
CA GLU A 84 1.24 0.02 13.93
C GLU A 84 2.19 1.18 14.30
N LEU A 85 2.82 1.80 13.30
CA LEU A 85 3.68 2.97 13.50
C LEU A 85 2.90 4.26 13.76
N GLU A 86 1.61 4.35 13.41
CA GLU A 86 0.85 5.60 13.49
C GLU A 86 0.65 6.03 14.95
N GLY A 87 1.10 7.25 15.28
CA GLY A 87 1.08 7.76 16.63
C GLY A 87 1.57 9.20 16.73
N GLU A 88 2.06 9.60 17.89
CA GLU A 88 2.54 10.96 18.12
C GLU A 88 3.73 11.35 17.24
N LEU A 89 4.67 10.42 17.02
CA LEU A 89 5.89 10.68 16.24
C LEU A 89 5.70 10.39 14.75
N VAL A 90 4.76 9.55 14.37
CA VAL A 90 4.57 9.09 12.99
C VAL A 90 3.17 9.44 12.53
N ARG A 91 3.06 10.17 11.43
CA ARG A 91 1.80 10.47 10.77
C ARG A 91 1.75 9.88 9.37
N ILE A 92 0.68 9.14 9.07
CA ILE A 92 0.50 8.47 7.79
C ILE A 92 -0.65 9.14 7.04
N VAL A 93 -0.39 9.53 5.80
CA VAL A 93 -1.40 10.04 4.86
C VAL A 93 -1.62 9.00 3.79
N ARG A 94 -2.90 8.67 3.56
CA ARG A 94 -3.34 7.75 2.51
C ARG A 94 -4.36 8.43 1.62
N PRO A 95 -4.54 8.01 0.36
CA PRO A 95 -5.59 8.52 -0.50
C PRO A 95 -6.97 8.34 0.14
N GLN A 96 -7.81 9.37 0.05
CA GLN A 96 -9.19 9.29 0.56
C GLN A 96 -10.03 8.30 -0.24
N MET A 97 -10.87 7.60 0.45
CA MET A 97 -11.56 6.38 0.07
C MET A 97 -12.41 6.44 -1.20
N LYS A 98 -13.17 7.51 -1.42
CA LYS A 98 -14.07 7.63 -2.59
C LYS A 98 -13.38 8.16 -3.83
N SER A 99 -12.43 9.08 -3.67
CA SER A 99 -11.76 9.78 -4.77
C SER A 99 -10.42 9.18 -5.16
N ARG A 100 -9.85 8.30 -4.32
CA ARG A 100 -8.48 7.78 -4.44
C ARG A 100 -7.42 8.89 -4.61
N ILE A 101 -7.68 10.04 -4.05
CA ILE A 101 -6.86 11.24 -4.17
C ILE A 101 -6.45 11.68 -2.78
N ILE A 102 -5.24 12.18 -2.64
CA ILE A 102 -4.78 12.86 -1.44
C ILE A 102 -5.15 14.34 -1.58
N PRO A 103 -6.09 14.83 -0.74
CA PRO A 103 -6.52 16.23 -0.80
C PRO A 103 -5.51 17.16 -0.12
N VAL A 104 -5.61 18.44 -0.43
CA VAL A 104 -4.79 19.50 0.16
C VAL A 104 -4.88 19.54 1.69
N ASP A 105 -6.08 19.32 2.24
CA ASP A 105 -6.28 19.41 3.68
C ASP A 105 -5.54 18.31 4.45
N ALA A 106 -5.49 17.08 3.91
CA ALA A 106 -4.69 16.00 4.49
C ALA A 106 -3.19 16.35 4.52
N MET A 107 -2.69 17.00 3.47
CA MET A 107 -1.29 17.44 3.44
C MET A 107 -1.03 18.58 4.44
N ARG A 108 -1.96 19.51 4.61
CA ARG A 108 -1.85 20.56 5.62
C ARG A 108 -1.88 20.03 7.05
N GLU A 109 -2.66 18.98 7.31
CA GLU A 109 -2.68 18.30 8.60
C GLU A 109 -1.34 17.59 8.87
N LEU A 110 -0.80 16.92 7.86
CA LEU A 110 0.53 16.34 7.95
C LEU A 110 1.58 17.43 8.28
N GLU A 111 1.61 18.53 7.53
CA GLU A 111 2.50 19.66 7.81
C GLU A 111 2.40 20.14 9.25
N LYS A 112 1.18 20.42 9.73
CA LYS A 112 0.95 20.86 11.12
C LYS A 112 1.50 19.85 12.14
N SER A 113 1.38 18.56 11.88
CA SER A 113 1.92 17.51 12.76
C SER A 113 3.45 17.50 12.78
N MET A 114 4.08 17.77 11.64
CA MET A 114 5.55 17.81 11.51
C MET A 114 6.16 19.01 12.23
N PHE A 115 5.47 20.15 12.32
CA PHE A 115 5.95 21.34 13.04
C PHE A 115 5.81 21.23 14.57
N LYS A 116 5.14 20.21 15.11
CA LYS A 116 5.13 19.97 16.55
C LYS A 116 6.52 19.44 16.97
N THR A 117 7.02 19.96 18.08
CA THR A 117 8.36 19.57 18.57
C THR A 117 8.45 18.08 18.88
N ALA A 118 9.43 17.40 18.31
CA ALA A 118 9.74 16.03 18.67
C ALA A 118 10.46 15.97 20.02
N GLN A 119 10.36 14.85 20.72
CA GLN A 119 11.19 14.60 21.90
C GLN A 119 12.66 14.57 21.49
N LYS A 120 13.56 14.98 22.41
CA LYS A 120 15.00 15.03 22.14
C LYS A 120 15.53 13.63 21.75
N GLY A 121 16.20 13.56 20.61
CA GLY A 121 16.76 12.30 20.08
C GLY A 121 15.80 11.45 19.22
N LYS A 122 14.57 11.91 18.97
CA LYS A 122 13.60 11.23 18.09
C LYS A 122 13.22 12.07 16.88
N TYR A 123 12.82 11.40 15.82
CA TYR A 123 12.38 12.03 14.58
C TYR A 123 10.86 12.06 14.48
N LYS A 124 10.32 13.17 14.01
CA LYS A 124 8.94 13.23 13.49
C LYS A 124 8.94 12.67 12.08
N VAL A 125 8.06 11.72 11.81
CA VAL A 125 8.01 11.02 10.53
C VAL A 125 6.67 11.27 9.86
N GLY A 126 6.71 11.76 8.64
CA GLY A 126 5.56 11.86 7.75
C GLY A 126 5.65 10.81 6.64
N ILE A 127 4.63 9.97 6.51
CA ILE A 127 4.56 8.93 5.48
C ILE A 127 3.38 9.21 4.57
N ILE A 128 3.62 9.33 3.28
CA ILE A 128 2.60 9.56 2.26
C ILE A 128 2.54 8.32 1.39
N VAL A 129 1.52 7.50 1.57
CA VAL A 129 1.29 6.28 0.79
C VAL A 129 0.57 6.63 -0.51
N ASP A 130 0.92 5.97 -1.61
CA ASP A 130 0.44 6.28 -2.96
C ASP A 130 0.60 7.78 -3.30
N ALA A 131 1.79 8.31 -3.10
CA ALA A 131 2.09 9.73 -3.26
C ALA A 131 1.78 10.28 -4.66
N ASP A 132 1.76 9.43 -5.69
CA ASP A 132 1.29 9.76 -7.05
C ASP A 132 -0.20 10.12 -7.13
N ARG A 133 -0.97 9.89 -6.06
CA ARG A 133 -2.38 10.25 -5.92
C ARG A 133 -2.60 11.66 -5.34
N MET A 134 -1.54 12.39 -5.04
CA MET A 134 -1.66 13.81 -4.64
C MET A 134 -2.22 14.64 -5.79
N ARG A 135 -3.23 15.48 -5.49
CA ARG A 135 -3.63 16.54 -6.42
C ARG A 135 -2.51 17.55 -6.59
N THR A 136 -2.48 18.23 -7.74
CA THR A 136 -1.47 19.25 -8.03
C THR A 136 -1.40 20.33 -6.95
N GLU A 137 -2.55 20.74 -6.42
CA GLU A 137 -2.64 21.73 -5.34
C GLU A 137 -2.05 21.20 -4.03
N ALA A 138 -2.29 19.92 -3.71
CA ALA A 138 -1.73 19.25 -2.54
C ALA A 138 -0.22 19.09 -2.65
N ALA A 139 0.26 18.67 -3.82
CA ALA A 139 1.68 18.54 -4.12
C ALA A 139 2.40 19.89 -4.04
N ASN A 140 1.82 20.97 -4.60
CA ASN A 140 2.40 22.30 -4.54
C ASN A 140 2.43 22.88 -3.11
N ALA A 141 1.38 22.67 -2.32
CA ALA A 141 1.37 23.08 -0.92
C ALA A 141 2.53 22.41 -0.14
N PHE A 142 2.83 21.15 -0.44
CA PHE A 142 3.85 20.37 0.23
C PHE A 142 5.30 20.76 -0.14
N LEU A 143 5.51 21.44 -1.28
CA LEU A 143 6.86 21.84 -1.72
C LEU A 143 7.60 22.66 -0.69
N LYS A 144 6.91 23.56 0.02
CA LYS A 144 7.51 24.39 1.06
C LYS A 144 8.11 23.54 2.19
N THR A 145 7.40 22.51 2.62
CA THR A 145 7.89 21.59 3.66
C THR A 145 9.08 20.75 3.19
N LEU A 146 9.13 20.43 1.89
CA LEU A 146 10.30 19.76 1.30
C LEU A 146 11.52 20.67 1.16
N GLU A 147 11.31 21.98 0.96
CA GLU A 147 12.40 22.97 0.87
C GLU A 147 12.95 23.35 2.24
N GLU A 148 12.07 23.53 3.22
CA GLU A 148 12.41 23.96 4.58
C GLU A 148 11.80 22.97 5.60
N PRO A 149 12.34 21.74 5.68
CA PRO A 149 11.78 20.73 6.58
C PRO A 149 12.00 21.12 8.04
N PRO A 150 11.02 20.88 8.93
CA PRO A 150 11.20 21.09 10.36
C PRO A 150 12.38 20.28 10.90
N ALA A 151 13.14 20.86 11.82
CA ALA A 151 14.28 20.17 12.41
C ALA A 151 13.87 18.85 13.08
N GLY A 152 14.62 17.77 12.84
CA GLY A 152 14.29 16.45 13.37
C GLY A 152 13.08 15.80 12.71
N SER A 153 12.73 16.20 11.47
CA SER A 153 11.67 15.57 10.69
C SER A 153 12.19 14.79 9.48
N ILE A 154 11.51 13.69 9.15
CA ILE A 154 11.80 12.88 7.97
C ILE A 154 10.50 12.59 7.25
N LEU A 155 10.53 12.65 5.91
CA LEU A 155 9.39 12.45 5.03
C LEU A 155 9.63 11.27 4.10
N PHE A 156 8.66 10.35 4.04
CA PHE A 156 8.66 9.23 3.10
C PHE A 156 7.48 9.35 2.14
N LEU A 157 7.77 9.37 0.86
CA LEU A 157 6.80 9.34 -0.23
C LEU A 157 6.87 7.95 -0.87
N LEU A 158 5.82 7.16 -0.70
CA LEU A 158 5.73 5.80 -1.21
C LEU A 158 4.90 5.80 -2.49
N THR A 159 5.42 5.24 -3.57
CA THR A 159 4.70 5.20 -4.85
C THR A 159 5.13 4.02 -5.73
N ALA A 160 4.19 3.50 -6.52
CA ALA A 160 4.50 2.57 -7.60
C ALA A 160 4.79 3.28 -8.93
N SER A 161 4.47 4.58 -9.04
CA SER A 161 4.53 5.38 -10.28
C SER A 161 5.23 6.71 -10.04
N PRO A 162 6.55 6.72 -9.80
CA PRO A 162 7.30 7.93 -9.51
C PRO A 162 7.24 8.97 -10.63
N GLU A 163 7.03 8.55 -11.87
CA GLU A 163 6.89 9.41 -13.04
C GLU A 163 5.63 10.30 -13.00
N ARG A 164 4.65 9.99 -12.16
CA ARG A 164 3.44 10.79 -11.92
C ARG A 164 3.63 11.89 -10.89
N LEU A 165 4.73 11.83 -10.13
CA LEU A 165 5.07 12.90 -9.19
C LEU A 165 5.57 14.14 -9.92
N LEU A 166 5.32 15.32 -9.35
CA LEU A 166 5.86 16.55 -9.88
C LEU A 166 7.41 16.51 -9.90
N SER A 167 8.01 16.97 -10.98
CA SER A 167 9.47 17.05 -11.10
C SER A 167 10.13 17.87 -9.99
N THR A 168 9.38 18.84 -9.45
CA THR A 168 9.79 19.66 -8.30
C THR A 168 9.88 18.85 -6.99
N ILE A 169 9.06 17.83 -6.81
CA ILE A 169 9.16 16.88 -5.68
C ILE A 169 10.33 15.92 -5.91
N LEU A 170 10.42 15.34 -7.12
CA LEU A 170 11.51 14.42 -7.47
C LEU A 170 12.90 15.02 -7.25
N SER A 171 13.06 16.31 -7.54
CA SER A 171 14.36 17.01 -7.38
C SER A 171 14.76 17.31 -5.94
N ARG A 172 13.83 17.20 -4.97
CA ARG A 172 14.04 17.52 -3.56
C ARG A 172 14.10 16.30 -2.64
N CYS A 173 13.86 15.13 -3.19
CA CYS A 173 13.84 13.88 -2.42
C CYS A 173 14.96 12.95 -2.88
N VAL A 174 15.46 12.16 -1.95
CA VAL A 174 16.34 11.03 -2.27
C VAL A 174 15.50 9.91 -2.86
N ASN A 175 15.75 9.56 -4.12
CA ASN A 175 14.99 8.52 -4.80
C ASN A 175 15.62 7.14 -4.58
N ILE A 176 14.86 6.22 -4.00
CA ILE A 176 15.23 4.83 -3.72
C ILE A 176 14.27 3.91 -4.46
N PRO A 177 14.58 3.57 -5.72
CA PRO A 177 13.79 2.61 -6.47
C PRO A 177 14.09 1.19 -5.99
N LEU A 178 13.04 0.48 -5.58
CA LEU A 178 13.12 -0.90 -5.14
C LEU A 178 12.76 -1.88 -6.24
N ILE A 179 13.46 -3.00 -6.22
CA ILE A 179 13.11 -4.21 -6.97
C ILE A 179 12.85 -5.32 -5.96
N ALA A 180 11.83 -6.13 -6.21
CA ALA A 180 11.63 -7.33 -5.42
C ALA A 180 12.82 -8.30 -5.62
N GLU A 181 13.38 -8.79 -4.53
CA GLU A 181 14.39 -9.87 -4.57
C GLU A 181 13.70 -11.19 -4.90
N ASN A 182 14.38 -12.01 -5.69
CA ASN A 182 14.07 -13.41 -6.00
C ASN A 182 12.79 -13.97 -5.41
N ASP A 183 11.67 -13.73 -6.05
CA ASP A 183 10.40 -13.96 -5.44
C ASP A 183 9.76 -15.26 -5.81
N VAL A 184 9.67 -16.04 -4.79
CA VAL A 184 8.43 -16.81 -4.66
C VAL A 184 7.43 -15.89 -3.94
N ARG A 185 6.71 -15.05 -4.72
CA ARG A 185 5.56 -14.28 -4.18
C ARG A 185 4.69 -15.25 -3.40
N GLU A 186 4.51 -14.97 -2.12
CA GLU A 186 3.61 -15.73 -1.29
C GLU A 186 2.18 -15.52 -1.80
N VAL A 187 1.60 -16.59 -2.33
CA VAL A 187 0.28 -16.57 -2.95
C VAL A 187 -0.75 -16.74 -1.84
N LEU A 188 -1.54 -15.70 -1.58
CA LEU A 188 -2.58 -15.71 -0.57
C LEU A 188 -3.75 -16.61 -0.99
N GLU A 189 -4.55 -17.06 0.00
CA GLU A 189 -5.81 -17.75 -0.24
C GLU A 189 -6.73 -16.90 -1.13
N GLY A 190 -7.36 -17.48 -2.14
CA GLY A 190 -8.12 -16.77 -3.18
C GLY A 190 -7.25 -16.39 -4.39
N GLU A 191 -6.03 -15.92 -4.22
CA GLU A 191 -5.08 -15.73 -5.33
C GLU A 191 -4.69 -17.09 -5.92
N GLN A 192 -4.46 -18.10 -5.08
CA GLN A 192 -4.16 -19.45 -5.53
C GLN A 192 -5.31 -20.06 -6.34
N GLU A 193 -6.56 -19.86 -5.89
CA GLU A 193 -7.77 -20.29 -6.63
C GLU A 193 -7.81 -19.61 -7.99
N MET A 194 -7.56 -18.30 -8.05
CA MET A 194 -7.53 -17.53 -9.29
C MET A 194 -6.44 -18.01 -10.26
N LEU A 195 -5.20 -18.13 -9.80
CA LEU A 195 -4.06 -18.57 -10.60
C LEU A 195 -4.25 -19.98 -11.15
N THR A 196 -4.79 -20.89 -10.34
CA THR A 196 -5.09 -22.26 -10.76
C THR A 196 -6.16 -22.27 -11.86
N THR A 197 -7.20 -21.43 -11.70
CA THR A 197 -8.26 -21.29 -12.70
C THR A 197 -7.75 -20.69 -13.99
N LEU A 198 -6.91 -19.64 -13.92
CA LEU A 198 -6.25 -19.03 -15.07
C LEU A 198 -5.44 -20.05 -15.83
N LEU A 199 -4.54 -20.74 -15.15
CA LEU A 199 -3.65 -21.71 -15.77
C LEU A 199 -4.43 -22.87 -16.45
N LYS A 200 -5.43 -23.42 -15.76
CA LYS A 200 -6.27 -24.49 -16.31
C LYS A 200 -6.98 -24.06 -17.60
N ASN A 201 -7.57 -22.88 -17.63
CA ASN A 201 -8.30 -22.37 -18.78
C ASN A 201 -7.36 -21.95 -19.91
N ALA A 202 -6.22 -21.32 -19.59
CA ALA A 202 -5.21 -20.90 -20.54
C ALA A 202 -4.53 -22.08 -21.26
N LYS A 203 -4.21 -23.16 -20.55
CA LYS A 203 -3.69 -24.40 -21.16
C LYS A 203 -4.64 -24.99 -22.20
N ALA A 204 -5.94 -24.85 -22.00
CA ALA A 204 -6.95 -25.27 -22.98
C ALA A 204 -7.12 -24.28 -24.16
N GLY A 205 -6.38 -23.14 -24.12
CA GLY A 205 -6.41 -22.06 -25.11
C GLY A 205 -7.41 -20.96 -24.76
N PHE A 206 -7.10 -19.74 -25.13
CA PHE A 206 -7.95 -18.56 -24.81
C PHE A 206 -9.13 -18.37 -25.79
N ASN A 207 -9.24 -19.15 -26.85
CA ASN A 207 -10.23 -18.95 -27.91
C ASN A 207 -11.64 -19.46 -27.52
N SER A 208 -12.17 -19.04 -26.38
CA SER A 208 -13.48 -19.50 -25.91
C SER A 208 -14.16 -18.52 -24.94
N VAL A 209 -15.27 -17.96 -25.37
CA VAL A 209 -16.14 -17.12 -24.54
C VAL A 209 -16.54 -17.83 -23.22
N SER A 210 -16.82 -19.12 -23.27
CA SER A 210 -17.18 -19.88 -22.06
C SER A 210 -16.05 -19.91 -21.03
N ARG A 211 -14.79 -20.01 -21.48
CA ARG A 211 -13.62 -19.97 -20.57
C ARG A 211 -13.41 -18.57 -19.97
N ALA A 212 -13.55 -17.52 -20.78
CA ALA A 212 -13.49 -16.15 -20.31
C ALA A 212 -14.54 -15.89 -19.22
N LEU A 213 -15.78 -16.34 -19.43
CA LEU A 213 -16.86 -16.23 -18.46
C LEU A 213 -16.59 -17.08 -17.20
N THR A 214 -15.95 -18.24 -17.32
CA THR A 214 -15.55 -19.05 -16.17
C THR A 214 -14.51 -18.30 -15.32
N ILE A 215 -13.47 -17.74 -15.95
CA ILE A 215 -12.45 -16.95 -15.26
C ILE A 215 -13.08 -15.74 -14.58
N LYS A 216 -13.95 -14.98 -15.29
CA LYS A 216 -14.71 -13.86 -14.72
C LYS A 216 -15.55 -14.28 -13.52
N SER A 217 -16.25 -15.42 -13.60
CA SER A 217 -17.12 -15.91 -12.53
C SER A 217 -16.33 -16.22 -11.25
N VAL A 218 -15.18 -16.87 -11.38
CA VAL A 218 -14.28 -17.14 -10.24
C VAL A 218 -13.76 -15.83 -9.65
N PHE A 219 -13.31 -14.91 -10.49
CA PHE A 219 -12.87 -13.58 -10.05
C PHE A 219 -13.96 -12.84 -9.26
N ALA A 220 -15.18 -12.75 -9.80
CA ALA A 220 -16.31 -12.11 -9.13
C ALA A 220 -16.69 -12.82 -7.81
N THR A 221 -16.61 -14.15 -7.76
CA THR A 221 -16.88 -14.93 -6.55
C THR A 221 -15.88 -14.63 -5.45
N ILE A 222 -14.59 -14.57 -5.79
CA ILE A 222 -13.52 -14.22 -4.84
C ILE A 222 -13.73 -12.80 -4.30
N LEU A 223 -13.99 -11.83 -5.17
CA LEU A 223 -14.25 -10.45 -4.75
C LEU A 223 -15.46 -10.32 -3.84
N ASN A 224 -16.55 -11.04 -4.13
CA ASN A 224 -17.73 -11.04 -3.26
C ASN A 224 -17.43 -11.63 -1.88
N LYS A 225 -16.67 -12.73 -1.81
CA LYS A 225 -16.24 -13.31 -0.54
C LYS A 225 -15.41 -12.30 0.27
N ARG A 226 -14.47 -11.59 -0.39
CA ARG A 226 -13.64 -10.56 0.25
C ARG A 226 -14.48 -9.39 0.75
N LYS A 227 -15.41 -8.88 -0.07
CA LYS A 227 -16.32 -7.80 0.32
C LYS A 227 -17.14 -8.15 1.57
N LEU A 228 -17.69 -9.38 1.62
CA LEU A 228 -18.44 -9.85 2.77
C LEU A 228 -17.56 -10.02 4.02
N ALA A 229 -16.31 -10.45 3.87
CA ALA A 229 -15.38 -10.57 4.99
C ALA A 229 -15.03 -9.18 5.56
N ILE A 230 -14.72 -8.22 4.70
CA ILE A 230 -14.45 -6.82 5.08
C ILE A 230 -15.67 -6.22 5.82
N GLY A 231 -16.88 -6.38 5.25
CA GLY A 231 -18.11 -5.88 5.88
C GLY A 231 -18.32 -6.44 7.29
N LYS A 232 -18.07 -7.73 7.51
CA LYS A 232 -18.20 -8.35 8.84
C LYS A 232 -17.22 -7.77 9.86
N VAL A 233 -15.98 -7.48 9.46
CA VAL A 233 -14.98 -6.85 10.35
C VAL A 233 -15.46 -5.46 10.76
N HIS A 234 -15.89 -4.64 9.81
CA HIS A 234 -16.36 -3.29 10.11
C HIS A 234 -17.68 -3.26 10.89
N GLU A 235 -18.60 -4.20 10.62
CA GLU A 235 -19.80 -4.36 11.45
C GLU A 235 -19.48 -4.73 12.90
N ALA A 236 -18.47 -5.58 13.12
CA ALA A 236 -18.02 -5.93 14.47
C ALA A 236 -17.44 -4.71 15.19
N SER A 237 -16.57 -3.94 14.53
CA SER A 237 -16.00 -2.71 15.07
C SER A 237 -17.07 -1.66 15.39
N LEU A 238 -18.06 -1.49 14.51
CA LEU A 238 -19.18 -0.59 14.76
C LEU A 238 -19.98 -1.00 16.01
N LYS A 239 -20.23 -2.31 16.18
CA LYS A 239 -20.93 -2.82 17.37
C LYS A 239 -20.14 -2.62 18.66
N GLU A 240 -18.83 -2.80 18.64
CA GLU A 240 -17.96 -2.54 19.79
C GLU A 240 -18.02 -1.06 20.18
N GLU A 241 -17.95 -0.15 19.22
CA GLU A 241 -18.12 1.29 19.49
C GLU A 241 -19.54 1.61 20.00
N GLU A 242 -20.57 1.04 19.40
CA GLU A 242 -21.97 1.23 19.85
C GLU A 242 -22.17 0.79 21.29
N ASP A 243 -21.63 -0.38 21.68
CA ASP A 243 -21.73 -0.91 23.05
C ASP A 243 -20.97 -0.03 24.05
N HIS A 244 -19.89 0.61 23.65
CA HIS A 244 -19.11 1.52 24.49
C HIS A 244 -19.83 2.86 24.74
N TYR A 245 -20.56 3.37 23.74
CA TYR A 245 -21.17 4.69 23.76
C TYR A 245 -22.69 4.69 24.00
N LYS A 246 -23.33 3.54 24.17
CA LYS A 246 -24.80 3.39 24.38
C LYS A 246 -25.43 4.28 25.43
N LYS A 247 -24.65 4.84 26.35
CA LYS A 247 -25.15 5.64 27.48
C LYS A 247 -25.00 7.15 27.28
N THR A 248 -24.37 7.61 26.23
CA THR A 248 -23.89 9.02 26.14
C THR A 248 -24.21 9.71 24.82
N THR A 249 -24.77 9.05 23.81
CA THR A 249 -24.82 9.60 22.43
C THR A 249 -26.21 9.63 21.83
N ASP A 250 -26.44 10.70 21.05
CA ASP A 250 -27.61 10.96 20.22
C ASP A 250 -27.66 10.02 19.01
N GLY A 251 -28.84 9.67 18.51
CA GLY A 251 -29.00 8.81 17.33
C GLY A 251 -28.38 9.37 16.03
N GLU A 252 -27.96 10.62 16.03
CA GLU A 252 -27.25 11.27 14.93
C GLU A 252 -25.80 10.77 14.82
N TRP A 253 -25.12 10.56 15.94
CA TRP A 253 -23.78 9.98 16.01
C TRP A 253 -23.73 8.57 15.40
N LEU A 254 -24.70 7.71 15.74
CA LEU A 254 -24.71 6.34 15.20
C LEU A 254 -24.82 6.34 13.66
N LYS A 255 -25.67 7.19 13.10
CA LYS A 255 -25.80 7.33 11.64
C LYS A 255 -24.52 7.83 10.97
N GLU A 256 -23.75 8.69 11.63
CA GLU A 256 -22.46 9.14 11.11
C GLU A 256 -21.43 8.01 11.15
N ARG A 257 -21.41 7.22 12.23
CA ARG A 257 -20.52 6.06 12.34
C ARG A 257 -20.87 4.96 11.34
N GLU A 258 -22.14 4.63 11.15
CA GLU A 258 -22.60 3.72 10.09
C GLU A 258 -22.09 4.17 8.70
N LYS A 259 -22.29 5.43 8.35
CA LYS A 259 -21.78 5.98 7.08
C LYS A 259 -20.26 5.92 6.98
N HIS A 260 -19.57 6.12 8.09
CA HIS A 260 -18.11 6.00 8.15
C HIS A 260 -17.67 4.56 7.85
N TYR A 261 -18.24 3.55 8.53
CA TYR A 261 -17.90 2.15 8.32
C TYR A 261 -18.35 1.62 6.95
N ASP A 262 -19.47 2.09 6.41
CA ASP A 262 -19.86 1.82 5.02
C ASP A 262 -18.81 2.36 4.03
N SER A 263 -18.32 3.55 4.28
CA SER A 263 -17.26 4.16 3.46
C SER A 263 -15.94 3.39 3.57
N LEU A 264 -15.57 2.93 4.77
CA LEU A 264 -14.41 2.06 5.02
C LEU A 264 -14.55 0.74 4.26
N THR A 265 -15.69 0.07 4.38
CA THR A 265 -15.98 -1.20 3.68
C THR A 265 -15.84 -1.04 2.17
N GLN A 266 -16.37 0.05 1.63
CA GLN A 266 -16.25 0.30 0.19
C GLN A 266 -14.81 0.58 -0.24
N SER A 267 -14.03 1.25 0.57
CA SER A 267 -12.63 1.52 0.28
C SER A 267 -11.78 0.26 0.29
N ASP A 268 -11.90 -0.53 1.35
CA ASP A 268 -11.14 -1.76 1.48
C ASP A 268 -11.51 -2.76 0.37
N TYR A 269 -12.80 -2.79 -0.03
CA TYR A 269 -13.22 -3.55 -1.18
C TYR A 269 -12.54 -3.08 -2.48
N ILE A 270 -12.50 -1.77 -2.72
CA ILE A 270 -11.82 -1.19 -3.89
C ILE A 270 -10.33 -1.55 -3.89
N PHE A 271 -9.68 -1.53 -2.73
CA PHE A 271 -8.29 -1.91 -2.56
C PHE A 271 -8.06 -3.40 -2.87
N GLU A 272 -8.88 -4.30 -2.30
CA GLU A 272 -8.80 -5.73 -2.60
C GLU A 272 -9.05 -6.02 -4.08
N ARG A 273 -10.06 -5.39 -4.69
CA ARG A 273 -10.34 -5.50 -6.12
C ARG A 273 -9.13 -5.10 -6.98
N SER A 274 -8.45 -4.02 -6.62
CA SER A 274 -7.25 -3.55 -7.31
C SER A 274 -6.12 -4.59 -7.26
N LYS A 275 -5.90 -5.22 -6.10
CA LYS A 275 -4.91 -6.29 -5.94
C LYS A 275 -5.15 -7.47 -6.88
N PHE A 276 -6.43 -7.88 -7.04
CA PHE A 276 -6.76 -8.99 -7.92
C PHE A 276 -6.62 -8.64 -9.41
N ILE A 277 -6.83 -7.37 -9.80
CA ILE A 277 -6.52 -6.92 -11.17
C ILE A 277 -5.02 -6.93 -11.39
N ASP A 278 -4.24 -6.43 -10.43
CA ASP A 278 -2.77 -6.46 -10.48
C ASP A 278 -2.25 -7.90 -10.61
N LEU A 279 -2.89 -8.85 -9.91
CA LEU A 279 -2.57 -10.28 -10.04
C LEU A 279 -2.73 -10.76 -11.48
N LEU A 280 -3.83 -10.40 -12.16
CA LEU A 280 -4.09 -10.80 -13.55
C LEU A 280 -3.07 -10.18 -14.50
N ILE A 281 -2.74 -8.91 -14.32
CA ILE A 281 -1.74 -8.20 -15.14
C ILE A 281 -0.36 -8.81 -14.95
N LEU A 282 0.06 -9.09 -13.72
CA LEU A 282 1.33 -9.72 -13.41
C LEU A 282 1.43 -11.12 -14.03
N TRP A 283 0.33 -11.90 -13.96
CA TRP A 283 0.28 -13.23 -14.56
C TRP A 283 0.41 -13.19 -16.09
N LEU A 284 -0.30 -12.26 -16.75
CA LEU A 284 -0.13 -12.03 -18.20
C LEU A 284 1.26 -11.50 -18.53
N GLY A 285 1.82 -10.64 -17.68
CA GLY A 285 3.18 -10.13 -17.78
C GLY A 285 4.23 -11.23 -17.73
N ASP A 286 4.02 -12.25 -16.89
CA ASP A 286 4.91 -13.42 -16.85
C ASP A 286 4.85 -14.23 -18.15
N LEU A 287 3.67 -14.41 -18.76
CA LEU A 287 3.57 -15.05 -20.08
C LEU A 287 4.34 -14.26 -21.14
N VAL A 288 4.27 -12.94 -21.13
CA VAL A 288 5.05 -12.06 -22.01
C VAL A 288 6.54 -12.22 -21.75
N ARG A 289 6.99 -12.25 -20.48
CA ARG A 289 8.39 -12.44 -20.10
C ARG A 289 8.93 -13.80 -20.56
N ILE A 290 8.16 -14.88 -20.35
CA ILE A 290 8.51 -16.22 -20.84
C ILE A 290 8.67 -16.19 -22.36
N LYS A 291 7.72 -15.60 -23.09
CA LYS A 291 7.79 -15.50 -24.55
C LYS A 291 8.99 -14.69 -25.04
N ALA A 292 9.39 -13.67 -24.28
CA ALA A 292 10.56 -12.83 -24.55
C ALA A 292 11.90 -13.42 -24.04
N GLY A 293 11.87 -14.57 -23.35
CA GLY A 293 13.09 -15.18 -22.78
C GLY A 293 13.65 -14.43 -21.56
N ALA A 294 12.83 -13.64 -20.86
CA ALA A 294 13.26 -12.89 -19.67
C ALA A 294 13.36 -13.83 -18.45
N PRO A 295 14.43 -13.75 -17.63
CA PRO A 295 14.70 -14.73 -16.57
C PRO A 295 13.83 -14.54 -15.31
N ARG A 296 13.18 -13.38 -15.15
CA ARG A 296 12.45 -13.04 -13.95
C ARG A 296 10.95 -13.25 -14.12
N LEU A 297 10.34 -14.02 -13.20
CA LEU A 297 8.90 -14.28 -13.14
C LEU A 297 8.36 -13.96 -11.74
N ASP A 298 7.16 -13.39 -11.69
CA ASP A 298 6.45 -13.12 -10.44
C ASP A 298 5.83 -14.41 -9.87
N PHE A 299 5.42 -15.35 -10.73
CA PHE A 299 4.77 -16.61 -10.34
C PHE A 299 5.63 -17.84 -10.71
N LYS A 300 6.87 -17.87 -10.28
CA LYS A 300 7.84 -18.94 -10.60
C LYS A 300 7.31 -20.35 -10.29
N LYS A 301 6.48 -20.50 -9.25
CA LYS A 301 5.84 -21.80 -8.91
C LYS A 301 4.97 -22.36 -10.06
N TYR A 302 4.45 -21.51 -10.93
CA TYR A 302 3.57 -21.85 -12.04
C TYR A 302 4.29 -21.88 -13.39
N GLU A 303 5.61 -21.64 -13.42
CA GLU A 303 6.43 -21.47 -14.62
C GLU A 303 6.21 -22.59 -15.65
N ALA A 304 6.33 -23.87 -15.24
CA ALA A 304 6.19 -25.01 -16.17
C ALA A 304 4.86 -25.00 -16.93
N GLY A 305 3.77 -24.63 -16.23
CA GLY A 305 2.46 -24.54 -16.88
C GLY A 305 2.28 -23.29 -17.72
N MET A 306 2.94 -22.21 -17.36
CA MET A 306 2.91 -20.93 -18.08
C MET A 306 3.72 -21.00 -19.39
N VAL A 307 4.81 -21.79 -19.42
CA VAL A 307 5.58 -22.06 -20.64
C VAL A 307 4.68 -22.72 -21.70
N GLU A 308 3.90 -23.74 -21.32
CA GLU A 308 2.95 -24.41 -22.25
C GLU A 308 1.91 -23.42 -22.84
N VAL A 309 1.49 -22.43 -22.06
CA VAL A 309 0.55 -21.38 -22.51
C VAL A 309 1.26 -20.40 -23.43
N ALA A 310 2.45 -19.92 -23.05
CA ALA A 310 3.22 -18.96 -23.82
C ALA A 310 3.66 -19.51 -25.19
N GLU A 311 3.92 -20.81 -25.29
CA GLU A 311 4.22 -21.44 -26.57
C GLU A 311 3.07 -21.36 -27.58
N LYS A 312 1.84 -21.47 -27.11
CA LYS A 312 0.61 -21.45 -27.93
C LYS A 312 0.16 -20.06 -28.37
N GLU A 313 0.61 -19.02 -27.66
CA GLU A 313 0.20 -17.64 -27.89
C GLU A 313 1.28 -16.83 -28.62
N SER A 314 0.87 -15.86 -29.42
CA SER A 314 1.79 -14.86 -29.97
C SER A 314 2.05 -13.75 -28.96
N LEU A 315 3.22 -13.10 -29.06
CA LEU A 315 3.55 -11.94 -28.21
C LEU A 315 2.51 -10.82 -28.36
N GLU A 316 2.05 -10.56 -29.59
CA GLU A 316 1.03 -9.56 -29.88
C GLU A 316 -0.33 -9.90 -29.20
N SER A 317 -0.71 -11.20 -29.20
CA SER A 317 -1.91 -11.66 -28.51
C SER A 317 -1.81 -11.43 -27.01
N LEU A 318 -0.68 -11.79 -26.38
CA LEU A 318 -0.44 -11.60 -24.95
C LEU A 318 -0.46 -10.11 -24.55
N LEU A 319 0.14 -9.24 -25.35
CA LEU A 319 0.12 -7.79 -25.11
C LEU A 319 -1.31 -7.23 -25.18
N ARG A 320 -2.10 -7.59 -26.21
CA ARG A 320 -3.51 -7.19 -26.30
C ARG A 320 -4.36 -7.64 -25.10
N ARG A 321 -4.09 -8.83 -24.56
CA ARG A 321 -4.76 -9.34 -23.34
C ARG A 321 -4.38 -8.52 -22.12
N MET A 322 -3.13 -8.13 -22.02
CA MET A 322 -2.63 -7.28 -20.95
C MET A 322 -3.26 -5.87 -21.03
N ASP A 323 -3.33 -5.29 -22.23
CA ASP A 323 -4.00 -4.00 -22.47
C ASP A 323 -5.47 -4.03 -22.05
N ALA A 324 -6.18 -5.15 -22.28
CA ALA A 324 -7.57 -5.30 -21.84
C ALA A 324 -7.71 -5.30 -20.29
N MET A 325 -6.72 -5.80 -19.57
CA MET A 325 -6.72 -5.74 -18.09
C MET A 325 -6.32 -4.35 -17.57
N GLU A 326 -5.43 -3.63 -18.27
CA GLU A 326 -5.14 -2.23 -17.97
C GLU A 326 -6.36 -1.33 -18.28
N GLU A 327 -7.09 -1.59 -19.37
CA GLU A 327 -8.38 -0.93 -19.66
C GLU A 327 -9.37 -1.16 -18.50
N LEU A 328 -9.48 -2.38 -17.99
CA LEU A 328 -10.33 -2.70 -16.84
C LEU A 328 -9.92 -1.89 -15.60
N ARG A 329 -8.62 -1.78 -15.33
CA ARG A 329 -8.10 -0.95 -14.24
C ARG A 329 -8.55 0.50 -14.37
N GLY A 330 -8.42 1.09 -15.57
CA GLY A 330 -8.86 2.46 -15.87
C GLY A 330 -10.37 2.65 -15.75
N LEU A 331 -11.17 1.71 -16.26
CA LEU A 331 -12.63 1.77 -16.15
C LEU A 331 -13.12 1.77 -14.70
N PHE A 332 -12.43 1.10 -13.79
CA PHE A 332 -12.77 1.09 -12.38
C PHE A 332 -12.47 2.41 -11.64
N GLU A 333 -11.75 3.32 -12.26
CA GLU A 333 -11.56 4.70 -11.77
C GLU A 333 -12.71 5.63 -12.25
N THR A 334 -13.61 5.14 -13.10
CA THR A 334 -14.75 5.86 -13.65
C THR A 334 -16.09 5.35 -13.06
N ASN A 335 -17.19 6.04 -13.36
CA ASN A 335 -18.53 5.65 -12.92
C ASN A 335 -19.20 4.57 -13.82
N VAL A 336 -18.42 3.65 -14.37
CA VAL A 336 -18.94 2.54 -15.19
C VAL A 336 -19.44 1.40 -14.30
N SER A 337 -20.46 0.70 -14.76
CA SER A 337 -20.94 -0.52 -14.09
C SER A 337 -19.84 -1.57 -13.99
N GLU A 338 -19.49 -1.94 -12.75
CA GLU A 338 -18.47 -2.95 -12.47
C GLU A 338 -18.75 -4.28 -13.20
N ALA A 339 -19.99 -4.73 -13.18
CA ALA A 339 -20.39 -5.98 -13.84
C ALA A 339 -20.15 -5.94 -15.35
N LEU A 340 -20.46 -4.80 -16.00
CA LEU A 340 -20.29 -4.63 -17.43
C LEU A 340 -18.78 -4.51 -17.80
N ALA A 341 -18.02 -3.74 -17.04
CA ALA A 341 -16.57 -3.60 -17.23
C ALA A 341 -15.86 -4.97 -17.13
N LEU A 342 -16.20 -5.75 -16.10
CA LEU A 342 -15.68 -7.11 -15.93
C LEU A 342 -16.03 -7.99 -17.14
N GLU A 343 -17.27 -7.97 -17.60
CA GLU A 343 -17.70 -8.84 -18.70
C GLU A 343 -16.96 -8.52 -20.00
N VAL A 344 -16.91 -7.25 -20.36
CA VAL A 344 -16.27 -6.79 -21.61
C VAL A 344 -14.77 -7.06 -21.58
N CYS A 345 -14.08 -6.66 -20.50
CA CYS A 345 -12.62 -6.76 -20.45
C CYS A 345 -12.15 -8.22 -20.27
N PHE A 346 -12.89 -9.05 -19.51
CA PHE A 346 -12.56 -10.47 -19.42
C PHE A 346 -12.77 -11.20 -20.75
N MET A 347 -13.80 -10.84 -21.51
CA MET A 347 -13.95 -11.37 -22.87
C MET A 347 -12.81 -10.92 -23.78
N LYS A 348 -12.41 -9.66 -23.75
CA LYS A 348 -11.25 -9.18 -24.52
C LYS A 348 -9.95 -9.89 -24.13
N ALA A 349 -9.75 -10.14 -22.84
CA ALA A 349 -8.48 -10.72 -22.35
C ALA A 349 -8.41 -12.23 -22.47
N PHE A 350 -9.52 -12.96 -22.34
CA PHE A 350 -9.50 -14.41 -22.15
C PHE A 350 -10.38 -15.19 -23.16
N SER A 351 -10.88 -14.52 -24.22
CA SER A 351 -11.55 -15.21 -25.32
C SER A 351 -10.81 -15.10 -26.66
#